data_db364ddd6b02ee2f605497b7df400a62
#
_entry.id   db364ddd6b02ee2f605497b7df400a62
#
_cell.length_a   1.000
_cell.length_b   1.000
_cell.length_c   1.000
_cell.angle_alpha   90.00
_cell.angle_beta   90.00
_cell.angle_gamma   90.00
#
_symmetry.space_group_name_H-M   'P 1'
#
loop_
_entity.id
_entity.type
_entity.pdbx_description
1 polymer ?
#
loop_
_entity_poly.entity_id
_entity_poly.type
_entity_poly.pdbx_seq_one_letter_code
_entity_poly.pdbx_strand_id
1 'polypeptide(L)'
;MDALKRKVTKVVWNRIYHHSLKAQRSPNERQHQAVIRLMNALSGTVQSTDLGLGSIRSLADYRRLIPVQTYKDYQNYVERISKGESNVLFRDKVKNLVQTSGTTGYLNKLIPYNQAMLAASMRYQYRVAATIATHCKSYDPIFDDRISYATVVRNTAKSVGTISKANASELWSVGQKPWIGKNRQVLTADVLDAPDWETKLSNIRAATIGRDIRLAAGIPLYLVSIFEHLLKTQNASNLREIWPNFEAVFYSGSGISAYRNRLTELAGRPIRYFGGYLASEGLFGLPTPDGQSLFFNLDDFIYSFRTPGSDDSGSLLMGIEDLEIGKECEILVGCPNGFLNFAIGDVIRIESLSPYLTFSVLGRSLSINVANEKTSQTRIERVTQLAQQRLGKTFEHYFVHPSESTRDLPAYNWTIICDSPESMDESKIAATLDELLIAEAPDYRDCRISDGLIGPVKVQLIPSAAQLKANLLDLNQGKGQYKMKSIYRSEDEFTAALIPAAKRCGIELRV
;
A
#
# COMPACT_ATOMS: atom_id res chain seq x y z
N MET A 1 -4.00 6.79 -40.72
CA MET A 1 -2.96 7.53 -39.97
C MET A 1 -2.81 7.01 -38.53
N ASP A 2 -3.92 6.75 -37.84
CA ASP A 2 -3.85 6.31 -36.42
C ASP A 2 -3.30 4.88 -36.22
N ALA A 3 -3.58 3.96 -37.15
CA ALA A 3 -3.02 2.60 -37.07
C ALA A 3 -1.49 2.55 -37.16
N LEU A 4 -0.90 3.41 -37.99
CA LEU A 4 0.56 3.54 -38.11
C LEU A 4 1.18 4.14 -36.84
N LYS A 5 0.54 5.19 -36.29
CA LYS A 5 0.98 5.82 -35.04
C LYS A 5 0.96 4.81 -33.89
N ARG A 6 -0.11 4.00 -33.75
CA ARG A 6 -0.22 2.94 -32.75
C ARG A 6 0.86 1.86 -32.91
N LYS A 7 1.24 1.49 -34.13
CA LYS A 7 2.36 0.57 -34.35
C LYS A 7 3.68 1.16 -33.88
N VAL A 8 3.93 2.43 -34.15
CA VAL A 8 5.15 3.12 -33.71
C VAL A 8 5.22 3.21 -32.19
N THR A 9 4.13 3.66 -31.55
CA THR A 9 4.09 3.74 -30.08
C THR A 9 4.26 2.37 -29.42
N LYS A 10 3.69 1.32 -29.98
CA LYS A 10 3.87 -0.05 -29.48
C LYS A 10 5.32 -0.52 -29.52
N VAL A 11 6.06 -0.17 -30.55
CA VAL A 11 7.52 -0.44 -30.62
C VAL A 11 8.27 0.32 -29.51
N VAL A 12 7.92 1.59 -29.27
CA VAL A 12 8.53 2.39 -28.22
C VAL A 12 8.22 1.80 -26.82
N TRP A 13 6.96 1.43 -26.56
CA TRP A 13 6.56 0.83 -25.30
C TRP A 13 7.27 -0.50 -25.05
N ASN A 14 7.34 -1.37 -26.06
CA ASN A 14 8.08 -2.63 -25.97
C ASN A 14 9.55 -2.39 -25.65
N ARG A 15 10.18 -1.39 -26.24
CA ARG A 15 11.59 -1.05 -25.97
C ARG A 15 11.81 -0.58 -24.54
N ILE A 16 10.93 0.27 -24.01
CA ILE A 16 10.98 0.72 -22.61
C ILE A 16 10.77 -0.48 -21.66
N TYR A 17 9.79 -1.34 -21.95
CA TYR A 17 9.53 -2.55 -21.16
C TYR A 17 10.75 -3.47 -21.12
N HIS A 18 11.32 -3.84 -22.27
CA HIS A 18 12.48 -4.70 -22.32
C HIS A 18 13.72 -4.08 -21.67
N HIS A 19 13.86 -2.74 -21.74
CA HIS A 19 14.93 -2.05 -21.01
C HIS A 19 14.74 -2.18 -19.49
N SER A 20 13.51 -2.07 -18.99
CA SER A 20 13.18 -2.27 -17.56
C SER A 20 13.50 -3.69 -17.10
N LEU A 21 13.25 -4.71 -17.94
CA LEU A 21 13.55 -6.10 -17.61
C LEU A 21 15.05 -6.39 -17.49
N LYS A 22 15.91 -5.63 -18.19
CA LYS A 22 17.38 -5.82 -18.05
C LYS A 22 17.85 -5.53 -16.62
N ALA A 23 17.22 -4.58 -15.93
CA ALA A 23 17.54 -4.28 -14.54
C ALA A 23 17.27 -5.49 -13.61
N GLN A 24 16.25 -6.27 -13.91
CA GLN A 24 15.85 -7.43 -13.11
C GLN A 24 16.77 -8.66 -13.27
N ARG A 25 17.60 -8.68 -14.30
CA ARG A 25 18.54 -9.79 -14.55
C ARG A 25 19.82 -9.73 -13.73
N SER A 26 20.20 -8.54 -13.25
CA SER A 26 21.42 -8.31 -12.46
C SER A 26 21.08 -7.43 -11.24
N PRO A 27 20.21 -7.90 -10.32
CA PRO A 27 19.67 -7.06 -9.25
C PRO A 27 20.77 -6.54 -8.31
N ASN A 28 21.77 -7.36 -7.94
CA ASN A 28 22.86 -6.97 -7.06
C ASN A 28 23.75 -5.87 -7.67
N GLU A 29 24.08 -6.00 -8.96
CA GLU A 29 24.85 -4.98 -9.67
C GLU A 29 24.09 -3.65 -9.73
N ARG A 30 22.78 -3.69 -10.02
CA ARG A 30 21.93 -2.50 -10.04
C ARG A 30 21.84 -1.83 -8.67
N GLN A 31 21.71 -2.61 -7.62
CA GLN A 31 21.71 -2.10 -6.25
C GLN A 31 23.05 -1.48 -5.85
N HIS A 32 24.16 -2.10 -6.22
CA HIS A 32 25.48 -1.51 -6.00
C HIS A 32 25.61 -0.16 -6.72
N GLN A 33 25.23 -0.08 -7.98
CA GLN A 33 25.23 1.17 -8.74
C GLN A 33 24.28 2.23 -8.14
N ALA A 34 23.11 1.82 -7.62
CA ALA A 34 22.18 2.73 -6.95
C ALA A 34 22.77 3.31 -5.66
N VAL A 35 23.47 2.50 -4.85
CA VAL A 35 24.18 2.98 -3.64
C VAL A 35 25.21 4.03 -4.02
N ILE A 36 26.09 3.75 -4.97
CA ILE A 36 27.16 4.69 -5.37
C ILE A 36 26.57 6.01 -5.89
N ARG A 37 25.52 5.94 -6.73
CA ARG A 37 24.83 7.14 -7.21
C ARG A 37 24.23 7.96 -6.07
N LEU A 38 23.55 7.29 -5.13
CA LEU A 38 22.92 7.96 -4.01
C LEU A 38 23.94 8.60 -3.08
N MET A 39 24.99 7.88 -2.68
CA MET A 39 26.04 8.43 -1.82
C MET A 39 26.72 9.66 -2.44
N ASN A 40 26.98 9.63 -3.73
CA ASN A 40 27.53 10.79 -4.46
C ASN A 40 26.54 11.97 -4.49
N ALA A 41 25.25 11.71 -4.66
CA ALA A 41 24.22 12.76 -4.68
C ALA A 41 24.04 13.44 -3.30
N LEU A 42 24.21 12.68 -2.21
CA LEU A 42 24.07 13.15 -0.84
C LEU A 42 25.36 13.75 -0.26
N SER A 43 26.51 13.61 -0.95
CA SER A 43 27.79 14.14 -0.47
C SER A 43 27.73 15.65 -0.20
N GLY A 44 28.25 16.08 0.96
CA GLY A 44 28.29 17.48 1.40
C GLY A 44 26.96 17.97 1.99
N THR A 45 26.00 17.10 2.27
CA THR A 45 24.81 17.42 3.07
C THR A 45 25.10 17.26 4.56
N VAL A 46 24.26 17.85 5.41
CA VAL A 46 24.32 17.68 6.87
C VAL A 46 24.25 16.19 7.22
N GLN A 47 23.27 15.47 6.67
CA GLN A 47 23.11 14.03 6.90
C GLN A 47 24.37 13.25 6.48
N SER A 48 25.02 13.64 5.38
CA SER A 48 26.25 12.98 4.93
C SER A 48 27.38 13.07 5.97
N THR A 49 27.47 14.19 6.67
CA THR A 49 28.43 14.38 7.76
C THR A 49 28.03 13.60 9.00
N ASP A 50 26.74 13.71 9.42
CA ASP A 50 26.22 13.06 10.61
C ASP A 50 26.34 11.53 10.56
N LEU A 51 26.09 10.93 9.40
CA LEU A 51 26.12 9.48 9.19
C LEU A 51 27.45 8.96 8.57
N GLY A 52 28.42 9.81 8.32
CA GLY A 52 29.70 9.41 7.74
C GLY A 52 29.60 8.77 6.34
N LEU A 53 28.64 9.24 5.50
CA LEU A 53 28.34 8.62 4.20
C LEU A 53 29.54 8.54 3.27
N GLY A 54 30.56 9.38 3.49
CA GLY A 54 31.80 9.37 2.73
C GLY A 54 32.62 8.10 2.86
N SER A 55 32.33 7.21 3.81
CA SER A 55 33.00 5.90 3.98
C SER A 55 32.36 4.77 3.20
N ILE A 56 31.14 4.96 2.65
CA ILE A 56 30.38 3.92 1.96
C ILE A 56 30.88 3.78 0.52
N ARG A 57 31.37 2.57 0.18
CA ARG A 57 31.91 2.22 -1.15
C ARG A 57 31.16 1.06 -1.80
N SER A 58 30.34 0.36 -1.05
CA SER A 58 29.66 -0.85 -1.50
C SER A 58 28.26 -0.98 -0.89
N LEU A 59 27.45 -1.88 -1.42
CA LEU A 59 26.17 -2.25 -0.84
C LEU A 59 26.33 -2.89 0.55
N ALA A 60 27.43 -3.65 0.76
CA ALA A 60 27.76 -4.22 2.06
C ALA A 60 28.11 -3.13 3.08
N ASP A 61 28.86 -2.09 2.70
CA ASP A 61 29.12 -0.95 3.58
C ASP A 61 27.84 -0.22 3.93
N TYR A 62 26.96 0.00 2.95
CA TYR A 62 25.67 0.65 3.15
C TYR A 62 24.83 -0.07 4.21
N ARG A 63 24.71 -1.41 4.10
CA ARG A 63 23.95 -2.20 5.08
C ARG A 63 24.60 -2.24 6.47
N ARG A 64 25.92 -2.26 6.54
CA ARG A 64 26.68 -2.34 7.78
C ARG A 64 26.76 -1.02 8.53
N LEU A 65 26.92 0.11 7.80
CA LEU A 65 27.22 1.40 8.40
C LEU A 65 25.99 2.28 8.60
N ILE A 66 24.94 2.09 7.78
CA ILE A 66 23.69 2.84 7.94
C ILE A 66 22.73 2.04 8.83
N PRO A 67 22.38 2.56 10.02
CA PRO A 67 21.42 1.90 10.90
C PRO A 67 20.04 1.89 10.28
N VAL A 68 19.16 1.00 10.78
CA VAL A 68 17.73 1.07 10.49
C VAL A 68 17.18 2.38 11.05
N GLN A 69 16.49 3.14 10.20
CA GLN A 69 15.96 4.46 10.54
C GLN A 69 14.44 4.47 10.42
N THR A 70 13.82 5.27 11.28
CA THR A 70 12.38 5.54 11.31
C THR A 70 12.14 7.03 11.02
N TYR A 71 10.87 7.42 10.91
CA TYR A 71 10.58 8.86 10.72
C TYR A 71 11.06 9.73 11.87
N LYS A 72 11.16 9.19 13.07
CA LYS A 72 11.66 9.93 14.26
C LYS A 72 13.09 10.41 14.04
N ASP A 73 13.92 9.60 13.38
CA ASP A 73 15.31 9.93 13.10
C ASP A 73 15.45 11.03 12.04
N TYR A 74 14.42 11.19 11.21
CA TYR A 74 14.36 12.23 10.15
C TYR A 74 13.66 13.52 10.59
N GLN A 75 12.95 13.51 11.70
CA GLN A 75 12.08 14.62 12.09
C GLN A 75 12.82 15.96 12.15
N ASN A 76 14.00 15.99 12.77
CA ASN A 76 14.82 17.19 12.85
C ASN A 76 15.28 17.70 11.46
N TYR A 77 15.71 16.80 10.57
CA TYR A 77 16.09 17.18 9.21
C TYR A 77 14.90 17.76 8.43
N VAL A 78 13.73 17.14 8.56
CA VAL A 78 12.49 17.61 7.89
C VAL A 78 12.05 18.97 8.43
N GLU A 79 12.18 19.24 9.74
CA GLU A 79 11.89 20.54 10.33
C GLU A 79 12.83 21.63 9.81
N ARG A 80 14.13 21.37 9.69
CA ARG A 80 15.11 22.28 9.10
C ARG A 80 14.77 22.60 7.65
N ILE A 81 14.45 21.57 6.86
CA ILE A 81 14.00 21.73 5.47
C ILE A 81 12.73 22.58 5.41
N SER A 82 11.75 22.34 6.29
CA SER A 82 10.48 23.07 6.34
C SER A 82 10.68 24.57 6.64
N LYS A 83 11.76 24.92 7.34
CA LYS A 83 12.19 26.30 7.61
C LYS A 83 12.99 26.91 6.45
N GLY A 84 13.18 26.17 5.34
CA GLY A 84 13.86 26.64 4.12
C GLY A 84 15.38 26.39 4.09
N GLU A 85 15.91 25.60 5.02
CA GLU A 85 17.34 25.25 5.02
C GLU A 85 17.66 24.32 3.86
N SER A 86 18.75 24.58 3.16
CA SER A 86 19.27 23.78 2.05
C SER A 86 20.40 22.85 2.50
N ASN A 87 20.76 21.88 1.67
CA ASN A 87 21.84 20.90 1.94
C ASN A 87 21.66 20.07 3.22
N VAL A 88 20.43 19.85 3.66
CA VAL A 88 20.13 19.04 4.85
C VAL A 88 20.18 17.57 4.52
N LEU A 89 19.17 17.02 3.81
CA LEU A 89 19.11 15.64 3.34
C LEU A 89 19.61 15.49 1.90
N PHE A 90 19.54 16.53 1.08
CA PHE A 90 19.99 16.60 -0.31
C PHE A 90 20.32 18.07 -0.66
N ARG A 91 21.02 18.25 -1.78
CA ARG A 91 21.55 19.57 -2.17
C ARG A 91 20.50 20.53 -2.70
N ASP A 92 19.44 20.01 -3.33
CA ASP A 92 18.40 20.82 -3.96
C ASP A 92 17.50 21.50 -2.93
N LYS A 93 16.90 22.62 -3.33
CA LYS A 93 15.82 23.24 -2.54
C LYS A 93 14.55 22.42 -2.67
N VAL A 94 13.90 22.14 -1.54
CA VAL A 94 12.60 21.48 -1.49
C VAL A 94 11.52 22.44 -1.93
N LYS A 95 10.68 21.97 -2.85
CA LYS A 95 9.48 22.68 -3.30
C LYS A 95 8.20 22.03 -2.79
N ASN A 96 8.25 20.74 -2.49
CA ASN A 96 7.10 19.95 -2.11
C ASN A 96 7.39 19.10 -0.86
N LEU A 97 6.47 19.14 0.09
CA LEU A 97 6.40 18.23 1.20
C LEU A 97 5.16 17.33 1.01
N VAL A 98 5.37 16.04 0.93
CA VAL A 98 4.28 15.06 0.84
C VAL A 98 3.80 14.73 2.23
N GLN A 99 2.52 14.96 2.47
CA GLN A 99 1.88 14.56 3.71
C GLN A 99 1.43 13.09 3.60
N THR A 100 1.81 12.27 4.59
CA THR A 100 1.32 10.89 4.69
C THR A 100 0.04 10.85 5.50
N SER A 101 -0.79 9.81 5.29
CA SER A 101 -2.01 9.58 6.07
C SER A 101 -1.77 9.17 7.53
N GLY A 102 -0.52 9.09 7.98
CA GLY A 102 -0.15 8.96 9.40
C GLY A 102 -0.65 7.72 10.13
N THR A 103 -0.09 6.54 9.84
CA THR A 103 -0.47 5.29 10.52
C THR A 103 0.26 5.04 11.84
N THR A 104 1.29 5.82 12.18
CA THR A 104 2.14 5.61 13.37
C THR A 104 2.23 6.89 14.22
N GLY A 105 1.16 7.24 14.93
CA GLY A 105 1.15 8.37 15.86
C GLY A 105 0.36 9.58 15.38
N TYR A 106 0.09 10.53 16.30
CA TYR A 106 -0.79 11.69 16.12
C TYR A 106 -0.30 12.78 15.15
N LEU A 107 0.87 12.61 14.51
CA LEU A 107 1.44 13.61 13.61
C LEU A 107 1.52 13.06 12.19
N ASN A 108 0.91 13.77 11.25
CA ASN A 108 1.10 13.53 9.82
C ASN A 108 2.58 13.71 9.45
N LYS A 109 3.21 12.65 8.94
CA LYS A 109 4.60 12.70 8.50
C LYS A 109 4.70 13.54 7.24
N LEU A 110 5.76 14.34 7.14
CA LEU A 110 6.08 15.12 5.96
C LEU A 110 7.30 14.51 5.27
N ILE A 111 7.15 14.11 4.02
CA ILE A 111 8.21 13.53 3.21
C ILE A 111 8.72 14.59 2.23
N PRO A 112 9.98 15.02 2.31
CA PRO A 112 10.53 15.98 1.36
C PRO A 112 10.69 15.36 -0.02
N TYR A 113 10.18 16.02 -1.05
CA TYR A 113 10.33 15.61 -2.45
C TYR A 113 11.30 16.55 -3.17
N ASN A 114 12.44 16.00 -3.58
CA ASN A 114 13.42 16.67 -4.41
C ASN A 114 13.23 16.34 -5.90
N GLN A 115 14.04 16.93 -6.77
CA GLN A 115 13.97 16.66 -8.22
C GLN A 115 14.25 15.19 -8.56
N ALA A 116 15.13 14.53 -7.82
CA ALA A 116 15.44 13.12 -8.04
C ALA A 116 14.24 12.20 -7.74
N MET A 117 13.46 12.48 -6.67
CA MET A 117 12.21 11.78 -6.36
C MET A 117 11.16 11.99 -7.46
N LEU A 118 10.98 13.22 -7.93
CA LEU A 118 10.05 13.51 -9.02
C LEU A 118 10.47 12.80 -10.31
N ALA A 119 11.75 12.77 -10.63
CA ALA A 119 12.27 12.05 -11.79
C ALA A 119 12.09 10.53 -11.66
N ALA A 120 12.31 9.96 -10.47
CA ALA A 120 12.04 8.55 -10.19
C ALA A 120 10.55 8.21 -10.38
N SER A 121 9.67 9.08 -9.90
CA SER A 121 8.21 8.94 -10.07
C SER A 121 7.81 8.95 -11.54
N MET A 122 8.41 9.82 -12.35
CA MET A 122 8.17 9.85 -13.79
C MET A 122 8.65 8.57 -14.49
N ARG A 123 9.88 8.10 -14.18
CA ARG A 123 10.41 6.85 -14.75
C ARG A 123 9.52 5.66 -14.40
N TYR A 124 9.05 5.59 -13.15
CA TYR A 124 8.12 4.56 -12.71
C TYR A 124 6.85 4.56 -13.57
N GLN A 125 6.21 5.70 -13.76
CA GLN A 125 4.98 5.82 -14.56
C GLN A 125 5.19 5.36 -16.01
N TYR A 126 6.34 5.71 -16.62
CA TYR A 126 6.68 5.24 -17.97
C TYR A 126 6.84 3.72 -18.02
N ARG A 127 7.45 3.11 -17.02
CA ARG A 127 7.64 1.66 -16.93
C ARG A 127 6.31 0.94 -16.75
N VAL A 128 5.44 1.44 -15.89
CA VAL A 128 4.06 0.93 -15.71
C VAL A 128 3.29 1.03 -17.02
N ALA A 129 3.29 2.20 -17.66
CA ALA A 129 2.61 2.42 -18.94
C ALA A 129 3.14 1.46 -20.03
N ALA A 130 4.46 1.27 -20.10
CA ALA A 130 5.10 0.36 -21.04
C ALA A 130 4.72 -1.10 -20.78
N THR A 131 4.70 -1.54 -19.51
CA THR A 131 4.28 -2.90 -19.16
C THR A 131 2.83 -3.14 -19.60
N ILE A 132 1.92 -2.22 -19.27
CA ILE A 132 0.50 -2.35 -19.65
C ILE A 132 0.34 -2.35 -21.17
N ALA A 133 0.91 -1.37 -21.87
CA ALA A 133 0.79 -1.24 -23.32
C ALA A 133 1.40 -2.43 -24.08
N THR A 134 2.47 -3.03 -23.55
CA THR A 134 3.12 -4.20 -24.16
C THR A 134 2.23 -5.45 -24.05
N HIS A 135 1.52 -5.60 -22.94
CA HIS A 135 0.75 -6.82 -22.64
C HIS A 135 -0.74 -6.71 -22.92
N CYS A 136 -1.28 -5.50 -23.08
CA CYS A 136 -2.63 -5.28 -23.56
C CYS A 136 -2.71 -5.29 -25.09
N LYS A 137 -3.81 -5.84 -25.61
CA LYS A 137 -4.00 -5.95 -27.07
C LYS A 137 -4.37 -4.62 -27.70
N SER A 138 -5.28 -3.88 -27.06
CA SER A 138 -5.92 -2.71 -27.62
C SER A 138 -5.59 -1.42 -26.86
N TYR A 139 -5.08 -1.48 -25.65
CA TYR A 139 -4.78 -0.28 -24.87
C TYR A 139 -3.43 0.34 -25.21
N ASP A 140 -3.45 1.65 -25.47
CA ASP A 140 -2.27 2.50 -25.63
C ASP A 140 -2.42 3.76 -24.75
N PRO A 141 -1.47 4.03 -23.83
CA PRO A 141 -1.55 5.17 -22.90
C PRO A 141 -1.67 6.55 -23.55
N ILE A 142 -1.30 6.68 -24.84
CA ILE A 142 -1.33 7.94 -25.59
C ILE A 142 -2.70 8.15 -26.25
N PHE A 143 -3.34 7.08 -26.73
CA PHE A 143 -4.52 7.19 -27.58
C PHE A 143 -5.83 6.84 -26.89
N ASP A 144 -5.79 6.04 -25.79
CA ASP A 144 -7.00 5.44 -25.22
C ASP A 144 -7.36 6.01 -23.86
N ASP A 145 -8.65 6.18 -23.66
CA ASP A 145 -9.19 6.74 -22.42
C ASP A 145 -9.01 5.76 -21.25
N ARG A 146 -8.70 6.31 -20.07
CA ARG A 146 -8.56 5.60 -18.83
C ARG A 146 -9.21 6.35 -17.67
N ILE A 147 -9.63 5.61 -16.67
CA ILE A 147 -9.94 6.16 -15.36
C ILE A 147 -8.81 5.85 -14.39
N SER A 148 -8.48 6.78 -13.53
CA SER A 148 -7.59 6.55 -12.39
C SER A 148 -8.26 7.15 -11.17
N TYR A 149 -8.71 6.29 -10.29
CA TYR A 149 -9.20 6.68 -8.99
C TYR A 149 -8.00 6.76 -8.04
N ALA A 150 -7.54 7.97 -7.83
CA ALA A 150 -6.69 8.28 -6.69
C ALA A 150 -7.59 8.82 -5.58
N THR A 151 -7.38 8.41 -4.34
CA THR A 151 -8.00 9.08 -3.20
C THR A 151 -7.58 10.55 -3.25
N VAL A 152 -8.44 11.39 -3.79
CA VAL A 152 -8.25 12.83 -3.69
C VAL A 152 -8.71 13.19 -2.30
N VAL A 153 -7.75 13.23 -1.38
CA VAL A 153 -7.96 14.00 -0.16
C VAL A 153 -8.21 15.42 -0.62
N ARG A 154 -9.36 15.99 -0.23
CA ARG A 154 -9.71 17.40 -0.49
C ARG A 154 -8.47 18.22 -0.36
N ASN A 155 -8.22 19.02 -1.37
CA ASN A 155 -7.04 19.88 -1.51
C ASN A 155 -6.79 20.69 -0.21
N THR A 156 -6.08 20.07 0.71
CA THR A 156 -5.60 20.68 1.95
C THR A 156 -4.20 21.24 1.75
N ALA A 157 -3.82 21.54 0.50
CA ALA A 157 -2.56 22.14 0.16
C ALA A 157 -2.41 23.48 0.90
N LYS A 158 -2.02 23.38 2.17
CA LYS A 158 -1.56 24.51 2.94
C LYS A 158 -0.07 24.64 2.67
N SER A 159 0.33 25.75 2.07
CA SER A 159 1.76 26.08 1.97
C SER A 159 2.33 26.34 3.35
N VAL A 160 3.55 25.89 3.59
CA VAL A 160 4.36 26.32 4.73
C VAL A 160 5.44 27.24 4.15
N GLY A 161 5.25 28.53 4.27
CA GLY A 161 6.09 29.50 3.58
C GLY A 161 6.00 29.33 2.06
N THR A 162 7.14 29.13 1.40
CA THR A 162 7.24 28.91 -0.05
C THR A 162 7.14 27.42 -0.47
N ILE A 163 6.96 26.52 0.51
CA ILE A 163 6.94 25.08 0.26
C ILE A 163 5.50 24.60 0.18
N SER A 164 5.13 23.97 -0.94
CA SER A 164 3.81 23.37 -1.14
C SER A 164 3.69 22.06 -0.37
N LYS A 165 2.59 21.89 0.37
CA LYS A 165 2.17 20.59 0.89
C LYS A 165 1.24 19.94 -0.14
N ALA A 166 1.51 18.69 -0.47
CA ALA A 166 0.73 17.93 -1.44
C ALA A 166 0.61 16.47 -1.01
N ASN A 167 -0.37 15.76 -1.53
CA ASN A 167 -0.39 14.30 -1.45
C ASN A 167 0.53 13.68 -2.51
N ALA A 168 1.08 12.51 -2.25
CA ALA A 168 1.94 11.81 -3.19
C ALA A 168 1.26 11.60 -4.55
N SER A 169 0.00 11.16 -4.57
CA SER A 169 -0.80 10.95 -5.78
C SER A 169 -1.00 12.22 -6.60
N GLU A 170 -1.15 13.36 -5.95
CA GLU A 170 -1.25 14.67 -6.61
C GLU A 170 0.06 15.04 -7.32
N LEU A 171 1.20 14.92 -6.63
CA LEU A 171 2.51 15.18 -7.24
C LEU A 171 2.81 14.24 -8.39
N TRP A 172 2.42 12.98 -8.29
CA TRP A 172 2.61 12.01 -9.38
C TRP A 172 1.72 12.35 -10.59
N SER A 173 0.51 12.86 -10.39
CA SER A 173 -0.37 13.27 -11.47
C SER A 173 0.11 14.55 -12.18
N VAL A 174 0.62 15.52 -11.44
CA VAL A 174 1.17 16.78 -11.99
C VAL A 174 2.46 16.54 -12.77
N GLY A 175 3.28 15.56 -12.35
CA GLY A 175 4.53 15.19 -13.04
C GLY A 175 4.32 14.51 -14.39
N GLN A 176 3.10 14.12 -14.77
CA GLN A 176 2.82 13.50 -16.06
C GLN A 176 3.03 14.51 -17.19
N LYS A 177 3.95 14.21 -18.10
CA LYS A 177 4.12 15.02 -19.31
C LYS A 177 2.87 14.90 -20.21
N PRO A 178 2.43 15.99 -20.86
CA PRO A 178 1.20 16.01 -21.66
C PRO A 178 1.09 14.92 -22.72
N TRP A 179 2.22 14.46 -23.28
CA TRP A 179 2.24 13.47 -24.35
C TRP A 179 1.94 12.03 -23.90
N ILE A 180 1.97 11.72 -22.57
CA ILE A 180 1.54 10.41 -22.04
C ILE A 180 0.06 10.46 -21.59
N GLY A 181 -0.75 11.14 -22.35
CA GLY A 181 -2.20 11.06 -22.19
C GLY A 181 -2.75 11.74 -20.93
N LYS A 182 -2.22 12.92 -20.55
CA LYS A 182 -2.88 13.77 -19.56
C LYS A 182 -4.35 14.02 -19.93
N ASN A 183 -4.62 14.16 -21.23
CA ASN A 183 -5.98 14.36 -21.77
C ASN A 183 -6.79 13.05 -21.87
N ARG A 184 -6.19 11.89 -21.59
CA ARG A 184 -6.84 10.57 -21.62
C ARG A 184 -7.24 10.08 -20.24
N GLN A 185 -6.83 10.79 -19.20
CA GLN A 185 -7.33 10.59 -17.83
C GLN A 185 -8.68 11.26 -17.69
N VAL A 186 -9.74 10.45 -17.58
CA VAL A 186 -11.12 10.94 -17.57
C VAL A 186 -11.53 11.49 -16.20
N LEU A 187 -11.05 10.86 -15.10
CA LEU A 187 -11.32 11.35 -13.75
C LEU A 187 -10.29 12.40 -13.36
N THR A 188 -10.68 13.66 -13.52
CA THR A 188 -9.89 14.83 -13.12
C THR A 188 -10.15 15.19 -11.66
N ALA A 189 -9.35 16.09 -11.09
CA ALA A 189 -9.46 16.47 -9.67
C ALA A 189 -10.85 17.03 -9.34
N ASP A 190 -11.44 17.82 -10.23
CA ASP A 190 -12.78 18.39 -10.10
C ASP A 190 -13.89 17.33 -10.11
N VAL A 191 -13.73 16.24 -10.86
CA VAL A 191 -14.67 15.09 -10.83
C VAL A 191 -14.61 14.35 -9.50
N LEU A 192 -13.39 14.23 -8.94
CA LEU A 192 -13.14 13.47 -7.70
C LEU A 192 -13.33 14.31 -6.43
N ASP A 193 -13.35 15.64 -6.55
CA ASP A 193 -13.58 16.55 -5.41
C ASP A 193 -15.09 16.69 -5.16
N ALA A 194 -15.64 15.76 -4.38
CA ALA A 194 -17.05 15.71 -4.02
C ALA A 194 -17.21 15.65 -2.49
N PRO A 195 -18.33 16.20 -1.96
CA PRO A 195 -18.55 16.26 -0.50
C PRO A 195 -18.76 14.89 0.14
N ASP A 196 -19.26 13.93 -0.63
CA ASP A 196 -19.59 12.57 -0.19
C ASP A 196 -19.35 11.56 -1.32
N TRP A 197 -19.37 10.28 -0.95
CA TRP A 197 -19.11 9.17 -1.88
C TRP A 197 -20.18 9.04 -2.97
N GLU A 198 -21.44 9.24 -2.64
CA GLU A 198 -22.54 9.10 -3.61
C GLU A 198 -22.47 10.17 -4.70
N THR A 199 -22.22 11.42 -4.31
CA THR A 199 -21.97 12.53 -5.24
C THR A 199 -20.73 12.23 -6.10
N LYS A 200 -19.67 11.70 -5.52
CA LYS A 200 -18.45 11.31 -6.24
C LYS A 200 -18.75 10.23 -7.30
N LEU A 201 -19.48 9.19 -6.95
CA LEU A 201 -19.91 8.14 -7.88
C LEU A 201 -20.75 8.72 -9.04
N SER A 202 -21.65 9.65 -8.74
CA SER A 202 -22.46 10.35 -9.74
C SER A 202 -21.62 11.18 -10.70
N ASN A 203 -20.59 11.89 -10.19
CA ASN A 203 -19.63 12.64 -11.00
C ASN A 203 -18.80 11.72 -11.89
N ILE A 204 -18.31 10.60 -11.33
CA ILE A 204 -17.57 9.57 -12.09
C ILE A 204 -18.45 9.02 -13.23
N ARG A 205 -19.69 8.69 -12.94
CA ARG A 205 -20.65 8.25 -13.96
C ARG A 205 -20.79 9.29 -15.07
N ALA A 206 -21.05 10.55 -14.73
CA ALA A 206 -21.23 11.63 -15.71
C ALA A 206 -19.97 11.81 -16.57
N ALA A 207 -18.78 11.71 -15.99
CA ALA A 207 -17.51 11.85 -16.70
C ALA A 207 -17.19 10.67 -17.63
N THR A 208 -17.74 9.47 -17.37
CA THR A 208 -17.42 8.24 -18.10
C THR A 208 -18.46 7.83 -19.13
N ILE A 209 -19.66 8.42 -19.12
CA ILE A 209 -20.71 8.16 -20.10
C ILE A 209 -20.20 8.50 -21.52
N GLY A 210 -20.43 7.58 -22.47
CA GLY A 210 -20.05 7.73 -23.87
C GLY A 210 -18.54 7.68 -24.13
N ARG A 211 -17.73 7.32 -23.13
CA ARG A 211 -16.28 7.11 -23.26
C ARG A 211 -15.97 5.64 -23.50
N ASP A 212 -14.91 5.39 -24.28
CA ASP A 212 -14.35 4.04 -24.47
C ASP A 212 -13.19 3.83 -23.48
N ILE A 213 -13.54 3.58 -22.21
CA ILE A 213 -12.55 3.33 -21.15
C ILE A 213 -11.92 1.95 -21.35
N ARG A 214 -10.59 1.90 -21.45
CA ARG A 214 -9.85 0.65 -21.67
C ARG A 214 -9.01 0.20 -20.47
N LEU A 215 -8.69 1.12 -19.56
CA LEU A 215 -7.95 0.87 -18.33
C LEU A 215 -8.61 1.57 -17.16
N ALA A 216 -8.73 0.86 -16.04
CA ALA A 216 -9.03 1.45 -14.74
C ALA A 216 -7.83 1.30 -13.81
N ALA A 217 -7.51 2.35 -13.05
CA ALA A 217 -6.47 2.34 -12.03
C ALA A 217 -7.05 2.78 -10.69
N GLY A 218 -6.65 2.10 -9.60
CA GLY A 218 -7.12 2.46 -8.26
C GLY A 218 -6.94 1.35 -7.23
N ILE A 219 -7.49 1.60 -6.06
CA ILE A 219 -7.59 0.61 -4.99
C ILE A 219 -8.71 -0.37 -5.36
N PRO A 220 -8.51 -1.69 -5.26
CA PRO A 220 -9.47 -2.69 -5.74
C PRO A 220 -10.91 -2.50 -5.24
N LEU A 221 -11.09 -2.27 -3.94
CA LEU A 221 -12.42 -2.07 -3.35
C LEU A 221 -13.16 -0.86 -3.94
N TYR A 222 -12.46 0.26 -4.15
CA TYR A 222 -13.06 1.44 -4.80
C TYR A 222 -13.45 1.16 -6.25
N LEU A 223 -12.63 0.40 -6.98
CA LEU A 223 -12.97 0.00 -8.36
C LEU A 223 -14.21 -0.89 -8.41
N VAL A 224 -14.37 -1.83 -7.47
CA VAL A 224 -15.58 -2.65 -7.33
C VAL A 224 -16.80 -1.75 -7.13
N SER A 225 -16.75 -0.84 -6.15
CA SER A 225 -17.85 0.08 -5.85
C SER A 225 -18.21 0.99 -7.05
N ILE A 226 -17.21 1.52 -7.74
CA ILE A 226 -17.41 2.33 -8.95
C ILE A 226 -18.08 1.50 -10.06
N PHE A 227 -17.61 0.30 -10.33
CA PHE A 227 -18.15 -0.55 -11.39
C PHE A 227 -19.58 -0.99 -11.08
N GLU A 228 -19.87 -1.38 -9.85
CA GLU A 228 -21.24 -1.73 -9.43
C GLU A 228 -22.21 -0.56 -9.55
N HIS A 229 -21.78 0.65 -9.15
CA HIS A 229 -22.58 1.85 -9.33
C HIS A 229 -22.86 2.16 -10.81
N LEU A 230 -21.83 2.05 -11.67
CA LEU A 230 -21.99 2.27 -13.12
C LEU A 230 -22.95 1.27 -13.74
N LEU A 231 -22.81 -0.01 -13.43
CA LEU A 231 -23.69 -1.07 -13.94
C LEU A 231 -25.14 -0.86 -13.50
N LYS A 232 -25.35 -0.60 -12.22
CA LYS A 232 -26.67 -0.32 -11.66
C LYS A 232 -27.34 0.88 -12.34
N THR A 233 -26.62 1.99 -12.47
CA THR A 233 -27.19 3.26 -12.99
C THR A 233 -27.33 3.29 -14.50
N GLN A 234 -26.64 2.43 -15.22
CA GLN A 234 -26.74 2.27 -16.67
C GLN A 234 -27.64 1.08 -17.10
N ASN A 235 -28.21 0.36 -16.11
CA ASN A 235 -28.97 -0.87 -16.33
C ASN A 235 -28.23 -1.88 -17.20
N ALA A 236 -26.93 -2.04 -16.95
CA ALA A 236 -26.04 -2.93 -17.69
C ALA A 236 -25.66 -4.15 -16.84
N SER A 237 -25.51 -5.30 -17.48
CA SER A 237 -25.16 -6.55 -16.79
C SER A 237 -23.67 -6.65 -16.51
N ASN A 238 -22.84 -6.03 -17.32
CA ASN A 238 -21.38 -6.02 -17.17
C ASN A 238 -20.75 -4.85 -17.95
N LEU A 239 -19.46 -4.58 -17.66
CA LEU A 239 -18.75 -3.44 -18.27
C LEU A 239 -18.57 -3.53 -19.79
N ARG A 240 -18.70 -4.70 -20.42
CA ARG A 240 -18.64 -4.81 -21.89
C ARG A 240 -19.76 -4.02 -22.57
N GLU A 241 -20.90 -3.87 -21.91
CA GLU A 241 -22.02 -3.11 -22.43
C GLU A 241 -21.77 -1.59 -22.36
N ILE A 242 -20.96 -1.13 -21.40
CA ILE A 242 -20.64 0.28 -21.18
C ILE A 242 -19.31 0.62 -21.86
N TRP A 243 -18.28 -0.24 -21.67
CA TRP A 243 -16.92 -0.08 -22.19
C TRP A 243 -16.48 -1.31 -22.97
N PRO A 244 -16.84 -1.42 -24.24
CA PRO A 244 -16.62 -2.64 -25.04
C PRO A 244 -15.16 -3.08 -25.13
N ASN A 245 -14.22 -2.15 -25.01
CA ASN A 245 -12.78 -2.37 -25.11
C ASN A 245 -12.06 -2.37 -23.76
N PHE A 246 -12.77 -2.40 -22.62
CA PHE A 246 -12.16 -2.45 -21.30
C PHE A 246 -11.31 -3.71 -21.15
N GLU A 247 -10.02 -3.57 -20.86
CA GLU A 247 -9.04 -4.67 -20.98
C GLU A 247 -8.21 -4.90 -19.72
N ALA A 248 -8.02 -3.88 -18.87
CA ALA A 248 -7.07 -3.97 -17.78
C ALA A 248 -7.42 -3.16 -16.54
N VAL A 249 -6.92 -3.65 -15.40
CA VAL A 249 -6.90 -2.93 -14.12
C VAL A 249 -5.45 -2.78 -13.66
N PHE A 250 -5.05 -1.55 -13.31
CA PHE A 250 -3.87 -1.29 -12.51
C PHE A 250 -4.30 -1.05 -11.05
N TYR A 251 -3.73 -1.78 -10.12
CA TYR A 251 -4.13 -1.69 -8.72
C TYR A 251 -2.94 -1.40 -7.80
N SER A 252 -3.22 -0.74 -6.67
CA SER A 252 -2.27 -0.47 -5.60
C SER A 252 -3.01 -0.19 -4.29
N GLY A 253 -2.27 -0.04 -3.19
CA GLY A 253 -2.82 0.31 -1.88
C GLY A 253 -3.33 -0.87 -1.06
N SER A 254 -3.97 -1.86 -1.67
CA SER A 254 -4.36 -3.13 -1.07
C SER A 254 -4.16 -4.30 -2.04
N GLY A 255 -4.20 -5.54 -1.53
CA GLY A 255 -4.10 -6.75 -2.34
C GLY A 255 -5.30 -6.92 -3.28
N ILE A 256 -5.07 -7.60 -4.41
CA ILE A 256 -6.10 -7.85 -5.45
C ILE A 256 -6.84 -9.18 -5.22
N SER A 257 -6.28 -10.11 -4.47
CA SER A 257 -6.77 -11.50 -4.36
C SER A 257 -8.24 -11.59 -4.01
N ALA A 258 -8.67 -10.87 -2.99
CA ALA A 258 -10.06 -10.83 -2.53
C ALA A 258 -11.04 -10.24 -3.57
N TYR A 259 -10.57 -9.38 -4.46
CA TYR A 259 -11.41 -8.63 -5.39
C TYR A 259 -11.31 -9.10 -6.85
N ARG A 260 -10.31 -9.91 -7.19
CA ARG A 260 -10.02 -10.33 -8.57
C ARG A 260 -11.22 -11.00 -9.24
N ASN A 261 -11.85 -11.95 -8.56
CA ASN A 261 -12.99 -12.67 -9.11
C ASN A 261 -14.18 -11.72 -9.35
N ARG A 262 -14.48 -10.84 -8.39
CA ARG A 262 -15.56 -9.87 -8.51
C ARG A 262 -15.31 -8.86 -9.63
N LEU A 263 -14.12 -8.32 -9.74
CA LEU A 263 -13.74 -7.41 -10.83
C LEU A 263 -13.82 -8.08 -12.20
N THR A 264 -13.45 -9.36 -12.31
CA THR A 264 -13.57 -10.14 -13.56
C THR A 264 -15.04 -10.39 -13.93
N GLU A 265 -15.88 -10.69 -12.94
CA GLU A 265 -17.34 -10.84 -13.11
C GLU A 265 -17.96 -9.55 -13.62
N LEU A 266 -17.70 -8.42 -12.93
CA LEU A 266 -18.20 -7.09 -13.32
C LEU A 266 -17.70 -6.69 -14.71
N ALA A 267 -16.48 -7.07 -15.10
CA ALA A 267 -15.96 -6.83 -16.44
C ALA A 267 -16.68 -7.64 -17.53
N GLY A 268 -17.33 -8.77 -17.19
CA GLY A 268 -18.02 -9.68 -18.12
C GLY A 268 -17.10 -10.45 -19.05
N ARG A 269 -15.80 -10.50 -18.74
CA ARG A 269 -14.75 -11.22 -19.47
C ARG A 269 -13.45 -11.26 -18.67
N PRO A 270 -12.52 -12.18 -18.98
CA PRO A 270 -11.16 -12.12 -18.46
C PRO A 270 -10.48 -10.80 -18.82
N ILE A 271 -9.93 -10.11 -17.82
CA ILE A 271 -9.15 -8.87 -17.95
C ILE A 271 -7.77 -9.07 -17.36
N ARG A 272 -6.85 -8.16 -17.67
CA ARG A 272 -5.49 -8.18 -17.13
C ARG A 272 -5.40 -7.35 -15.86
N TYR A 273 -4.57 -7.82 -14.94
CA TYR A 273 -4.29 -7.13 -13.67
C TYR A 273 -2.81 -6.76 -13.60
N PHE A 274 -2.53 -5.53 -13.18
CA PHE A 274 -1.18 -5.02 -13.02
C PHE A 274 -1.06 -4.39 -11.64
N GLY A 275 -0.21 -4.96 -10.80
CA GLY A 275 0.00 -4.45 -9.44
C GLY A 275 1.06 -3.35 -9.39
N GLY A 276 0.97 -2.50 -8.38
CA GLY A 276 2.01 -1.54 -8.04
C GLY A 276 2.19 -1.44 -6.53
N TYR A 277 3.43 -1.29 -6.08
CA TYR A 277 3.71 -0.97 -4.68
C TYR A 277 4.15 0.48 -4.56
N LEU A 278 3.23 1.29 -4.08
CA LEU A 278 3.34 2.74 -3.98
C LEU A 278 3.14 3.17 -2.52
N ALA A 279 4.06 3.96 -2.03
CA ALA A 279 3.98 4.61 -0.72
C ALA A 279 4.35 6.09 -0.86
N SER A 280 4.03 6.92 0.12
CA SER A 280 4.44 8.33 0.12
C SER A 280 5.95 8.49 0.07
N GLU A 281 6.68 7.51 0.57
CA GLU A 281 8.14 7.43 0.60
C GLU A 281 8.76 7.06 -0.75
N GLY A 282 7.99 6.42 -1.66
CA GLY A 282 8.49 6.03 -2.97
C GLY A 282 7.62 5.04 -3.73
N LEU A 283 8.03 4.72 -4.94
CA LEU A 283 7.35 3.85 -5.89
C LEU A 283 8.20 2.58 -6.09
N PHE A 284 8.00 1.59 -5.22
CA PHE A 284 8.95 0.51 -4.99
C PHE A 284 8.71 -0.73 -5.86
N GLY A 285 7.45 -1.04 -6.22
CA GLY A 285 7.10 -2.24 -6.97
C GLY A 285 6.49 -1.95 -8.32
N LEU A 286 7.08 -2.51 -9.38
CA LEU A 286 6.62 -2.43 -10.76
C LEU A 286 5.78 -3.66 -11.12
N PRO A 287 4.78 -3.53 -12.00
CA PRO A 287 3.94 -4.66 -12.39
C PRO A 287 4.72 -5.74 -13.15
N THR A 288 4.41 -7.00 -12.83
CA THR A 288 4.78 -8.15 -13.68
C THR A 288 3.72 -8.40 -14.75
N PRO A 289 4.04 -9.11 -15.85
CA PRO A 289 3.09 -9.42 -16.90
C PRO A 289 1.93 -10.33 -16.47
N ASP A 290 2.16 -11.19 -15.48
CA ASP A 290 1.16 -12.13 -14.94
C ASP A 290 0.21 -11.48 -13.93
N GLY A 291 0.57 -10.28 -13.44
CA GLY A 291 -0.24 -9.52 -12.48
C GLY A 291 -0.41 -10.21 -11.12
N GLN A 292 0.51 -11.10 -10.74
CA GLN A 292 0.46 -11.82 -9.46
C GLN A 292 1.52 -11.32 -8.48
N SER A 293 2.66 -10.90 -8.99
CA SER A 293 3.80 -10.41 -8.24
C SER A 293 4.29 -9.06 -8.75
N LEU A 294 5.34 -8.54 -8.15
CA LEU A 294 5.93 -7.24 -8.48
C LEU A 294 7.43 -7.40 -8.73
N PHE A 295 7.97 -6.63 -9.67
CA PHE A 295 9.42 -6.40 -9.78
C PHE A 295 9.84 -5.28 -8.82
N PHE A 296 11.04 -5.38 -8.26
CA PHE A 296 11.63 -4.25 -7.53
C PHE A 296 11.99 -3.10 -8.48
N ASN A 297 11.80 -1.87 -8.04
CA ASN A 297 12.31 -0.68 -8.78
C ASN A 297 13.79 -0.45 -8.45
N LEU A 298 14.66 -1.33 -8.96
CA LEU A 298 16.09 -1.43 -8.62
C LEU A 298 16.95 -0.24 -9.06
N ASP A 299 16.49 0.54 -10.06
CA ASP A 299 17.25 1.66 -10.56
C ASP A 299 17.11 2.94 -9.71
N ASP A 300 16.01 3.07 -9.01
CA ASP A 300 15.66 4.30 -8.32
C ASP A 300 15.75 4.20 -6.79
N PHE A 301 15.67 2.97 -6.25
CA PHE A 301 15.66 2.73 -4.80
C PHE A 301 16.65 1.65 -4.40
N ILE A 302 17.16 1.74 -3.18
CA ILE A 302 18.01 0.75 -2.54
C ILE A 302 17.15 -0.08 -1.60
N TYR A 303 17.42 -1.38 -1.53
CA TYR A 303 16.66 -2.30 -0.68
C TYR A 303 17.59 -3.04 0.26
N SER A 304 17.19 -3.05 1.52
CA SER A 304 17.72 -3.93 2.57
C SER A 304 16.54 -4.64 3.22
N PHE A 305 16.78 -5.74 3.88
CA PHE A 305 15.72 -6.54 4.47
C PHE A 305 16.09 -6.98 5.89
N ARG A 306 15.06 -7.22 6.70
CA ARG A 306 15.21 -7.86 8.03
C ARG A 306 14.06 -8.83 8.30
N THR A 307 14.22 -9.66 9.31
CA THR A 307 13.14 -10.56 9.79
C THR A 307 11.99 -9.70 10.33
N PRO A 308 10.72 -9.96 9.95
CA PRO A 308 9.59 -9.22 10.47
C PRO A 308 9.49 -9.28 11.99
N GLY A 309 9.29 -8.12 12.65
CA GLY A 309 9.15 -8.03 14.10
C GLY A 309 10.44 -8.18 14.90
N SER A 310 11.61 -8.24 14.24
CA SER A 310 12.87 -8.20 14.96
C SER A 310 13.18 -6.80 15.45
N ASP A 311 13.43 -6.67 16.76
CA ASP A 311 13.92 -5.44 17.41
C ASP A 311 15.46 -5.30 17.30
N ASP A 312 16.07 -6.02 16.38
CA ASP A 312 17.52 -6.17 16.27
C ASP A 312 18.21 -4.88 15.81
N SER A 313 18.45 -4.00 16.76
CA SER A 313 19.33 -2.83 16.57
C SER A 313 20.80 -3.20 16.28
N GLY A 314 21.14 -4.51 16.25
CA GLY A 314 22.49 -5.03 16.02
C GLY A 314 22.64 -6.12 14.96
N SER A 315 21.57 -6.64 14.39
CA SER A 315 21.65 -7.69 13.35
C SER A 315 22.07 -7.11 12.01
N LEU A 316 22.93 -7.82 11.30
CA LEU A 316 23.30 -7.46 9.93
C LEU A 316 22.08 -7.53 9.02
N LEU A 317 21.80 -6.44 8.32
CA LEU A 317 20.70 -6.38 7.36
C LEU A 317 20.97 -7.32 6.18
N MET A 318 19.95 -8.06 5.76
CA MET A 318 19.99 -8.91 4.57
C MET A 318 19.99 -8.07 3.29
N GLY A 319 20.67 -8.57 2.27
CA GLY A 319 20.64 -8.05 0.91
C GLY A 319 19.74 -8.90 0.01
N ILE A 320 19.70 -8.55 -1.28
CA ILE A 320 19.02 -9.34 -2.32
C ILE A 320 19.63 -10.74 -2.44
N GLU A 321 20.92 -10.87 -2.23
CA GLU A 321 21.67 -12.11 -2.25
C GLU A 321 21.28 -13.11 -1.16
N ASP A 322 20.67 -12.62 -0.08
CA ASP A 322 20.28 -13.42 1.09
C ASP A 322 18.80 -13.84 1.03
N LEU A 323 18.09 -13.44 -0.02
CA LEU A 323 16.65 -13.72 -0.16
C LEU A 323 16.40 -15.17 -0.58
N GLU A 324 15.33 -15.75 -0.06
CA GLU A 324 14.86 -17.11 -0.34
C GLU A 324 13.39 -17.08 -0.79
N ILE A 325 13.03 -17.95 -1.74
CA ILE A 325 11.63 -18.07 -2.23
C ILE A 325 10.72 -18.47 -1.06
N GLY A 326 9.58 -17.80 -0.96
CA GLY A 326 8.59 -18.00 0.10
C GLY A 326 8.92 -17.31 1.42
N LYS A 327 10.14 -16.76 1.58
CA LYS A 327 10.55 -16.07 2.81
C LYS A 327 9.84 -14.72 2.93
N GLU A 328 9.30 -14.46 4.11
CA GLU A 328 8.76 -13.15 4.48
C GLU A 328 9.87 -12.29 5.08
N CYS A 329 9.94 -11.04 4.67
CA CYS A 329 10.88 -10.07 5.22
C CYS A 329 10.27 -8.67 5.26
N GLU A 330 10.68 -7.88 6.25
CA GLU A 330 10.38 -6.46 6.29
C GLU A 330 11.33 -5.71 5.38
N ILE A 331 10.76 -4.86 4.52
CA ILE A 331 11.52 -4.09 3.54
C ILE A 331 12.00 -2.76 4.14
N LEU A 332 13.27 -2.47 3.96
CA LEU A 332 13.91 -1.20 4.28
C LEU A 332 14.34 -0.53 3.00
N VAL A 333 14.12 0.78 2.87
CA VAL A 333 14.37 1.48 1.61
C VAL A 333 15.38 2.61 1.74
N GLY A 334 16.23 2.73 0.72
CA GLY A 334 17.05 3.91 0.46
C GLY A 334 16.44 4.71 -0.69
N CYS A 335 16.11 5.98 -0.43
CA CYS A 335 15.35 6.82 -1.34
C CYS A 335 16.17 8.01 -1.86
N PRO A 336 15.91 8.50 -3.07
CA PRO A 336 16.63 9.65 -3.65
C PRO A 336 16.52 10.96 -2.84
N ASN A 337 15.60 11.04 -1.90
CA ASN A 337 15.43 12.18 -0.99
C ASN A 337 16.26 12.08 0.30
N GLY A 338 17.18 11.11 0.38
CA GLY A 338 18.08 10.94 1.53
C GLY A 338 17.52 10.08 2.66
N PHE A 339 16.35 9.47 2.53
CA PHE A 339 15.91 8.43 3.47
C PHE A 339 16.72 7.16 3.19
N LEU A 340 17.46 6.68 4.20
CA LEU A 340 18.42 5.58 4.10
C LEU A 340 18.02 4.47 5.07
N ASN A 341 18.02 3.21 4.63
CA ASN A 341 17.54 2.06 5.41
C ASN A 341 16.25 2.37 6.21
N PHE A 342 15.35 3.10 5.55
CA PHE A 342 14.13 3.60 6.18
C PHE A 342 13.11 2.48 6.33
N ALA A 343 12.69 2.21 7.57
CA ALA A 343 11.68 1.23 7.90
C ALA A 343 10.27 1.77 7.58
N ILE A 344 9.71 1.33 6.47
CA ILE A 344 8.32 1.63 6.11
C ILE A 344 7.36 0.84 6.99
N GLY A 345 7.79 -0.35 7.45
CA GLY A 345 7.02 -1.32 8.24
C GLY A 345 6.22 -2.29 7.39
N ASP A 346 6.43 -2.31 6.08
CA ASP A 346 5.75 -3.24 5.18
C ASP A 346 6.52 -4.56 5.10
N VAL A 347 5.77 -5.66 5.08
CA VAL A 347 6.27 -7.04 4.91
C VAL A 347 5.99 -7.49 3.49
N ILE A 348 6.99 -8.09 2.88
CA ILE A 348 6.91 -8.68 1.55
C ILE A 348 7.24 -10.18 1.64
N ARG A 349 6.76 -10.95 0.65
CA ARG A 349 7.17 -12.33 0.40
C ARG A 349 7.87 -12.42 -0.93
N ILE A 350 8.98 -13.15 -0.96
CA ILE A 350 9.74 -13.39 -2.19
C ILE A 350 9.05 -14.50 -2.98
N GLU A 351 8.64 -14.19 -4.21
CA GLU A 351 7.90 -15.11 -5.08
C GLU A 351 8.81 -15.85 -6.06
N SER A 352 9.88 -15.19 -6.53
CA SER A 352 10.84 -15.77 -7.48
C SER A 352 12.19 -15.08 -7.38
N LEU A 353 13.26 -15.84 -7.62
CA LEU A 353 14.62 -15.32 -7.76
C LEU A 353 15.12 -15.37 -9.21
N SER A 354 14.56 -16.25 -10.05
CA SER A 354 14.99 -16.48 -11.43
C SER A 354 13.76 -16.77 -12.31
N PRO A 355 13.72 -16.32 -13.58
CA PRO A 355 14.75 -15.49 -14.24
C PRO A 355 14.72 -14.03 -13.78
N TYR A 356 13.73 -13.64 -12.97
CA TYR A 356 13.57 -12.30 -12.43
C TYR A 356 13.24 -12.36 -10.95
N LEU A 357 13.82 -11.44 -10.18
CA LEU A 357 13.49 -11.26 -8.79
C LEU A 357 12.11 -10.61 -8.65
N THR A 358 11.17 -11.33 -8.02
CA THR A 358 9.80 -10.85 -7.80
C THR A 358 9.34 -11.05 -6.35
N PHE A 359 8.39 -10.23 -5.94
CA PHE A 359 7.81 -10.25 -4.60
C PHE A 359 6.31 -9.93 -4.60
N SER A 360 5.64 -10.27 -3.53
CA SER A 360 4.29 -9.79 -3.19
C SER A 360 4.32 -8.97 -1.90
N VAL A 361 3.43 -8.00 -1.78
CA VAL A 361 3.26 -7.19 -0.56
C VAL A 361 2.19 -7.85 0.30
N LEU A 362 2.56 -8.20 1.52
CA LEU A 362 1.65 -8.80 2.50
C LEU A 362 0.96 -7.75 3.38
N GLY A 363 1.40 -6.49 3.31
CA GLY A 363 0.94 -5.39 4.15
C GLY A 363 1.90 -5.08 5.30
N ARG A 364 1.47 -4.24 6.23
CA ARG A 364 2.27 -3.92 7.42
C ARG A 364 2.21 -5.05 8.42
N SER A 365 3.32 -5.37 9.04
CA SER A 365 3.43 -6.46 10.01
C SER A 365 2.48 -6.31 11.20
N LEU A 366 2.06 -5.09 11.49
CA LEU A 366 1.28 -4.71 12.67
C LEU A 366 0.13 -3.75 12.29
N SER A 367 -0.60 -4.02 11.20
CA SER A 367 -1.79 -3.22 10.82
C SER A 367 -2.81 -4.04 10.04
N ILE A 368 -4.08 -3.63 10.13
CA ILE A 368 -5.18 -4.08 9.27
C ILE A 368 -5.38 -3.04 8.16
N ASN A 369 -5.62 -3.51 6.95
CA ASN A 369 -5.82 -2.67 5.78
C ASN A 369 -6.80 -3.34 4.81
N VAL A 370 -8.00 -2.81 4.68
CA VAL A 370 -9.05 -3.32 3.79
C VAL A 370 -9.28 -2.37 2.62
N ALA A 371 -9.43 -1.08 2.93
CA ALA A 371 -9.75 -0.01 1.98
C ALA A 371 -8.67 1.09 1.93
N ASN A 372 -7.43 0.74 2.28
CA ASN A 372 -6.27 1.64 2.41
C ASN A 372 -6.23 2.49 3.70
N GLU A 373 -7.01 2.14 4.72
CA GLU A 373 -7.07 2.83 6.02
C GLU A 373 -5.86 2.54 6.93
N LYS A 374 -5.19 1.41 6.74
CA LYS A 374 -3.94 1.02 7.43
C LYS A 374 -3.97 1.23 8.96
N THR A 375 -4.99 0.72 9.62
CA THR A 375 -5.13 0.86 11.08
C THR A 375 -4.05 0.06 11.81
N SER A 376 -3.16 0.74 12.52
CA SER A 376 -2.02 0.12 13.22
C SER A 376 -2.44 -0.69 14.44
N GLN A 377 -1.61 -1.68 14.81
CA GLN A 377 -1.78 -2.45 16.05
C GLN A 377 -1.92 -1.54 17.27
N THR A 378 -1.07 -0.55 17.44
CA THR A 378 -1.11 0.39 18.57
C THR A 378 -2.47 1.09 18.67
N ARG A 379 -3.08 1.39 17.53
CA ARG A 379 -4.40 2.03 17.49
C ARG A 379 -5.51 1.07 17.85
N ILE A 380 -5.46 -0.17 17.36
CA ILE A 380 -6.39 -1.24 17.74
C ILE A 380 -6.29 -1.55 19.23
N GLU A 381 -5.07 -1.65 19.77
CA GLU A 381 -4.84 -1.85 21.21
C GLU A 381 -5.42 -0.70 22.03
N ARG A 382 -5.18 0.54 21.62
CA ARG A 382 -5.74 1.74 22.26
C ARG A 382 -7.27 1.73 22.27
N VAL A 383 -7.89 1.49 21.10
CA VAL A 383 -9.35 1.41 20.96
C VAL A 383 -9.93 0.30 21.83
N THR A 384 -9.30 -0.87 21.84
CA THR A 384 -9.75 -1.99 22.69
C THR A 384 -9.64 -1.65 24.18
N GLN A 385 -8.57 -0.97 24.60
CA GLN A 385 -8.41 -0.51 25.99
C GLN A 385 -9.50 0.51 26.38
N LEU A 386 -9.77 1.49 25.51
CA LEU A 386 -10.84 2.48 25.74
C LEU A 386 -12.22 1.85 25.79
N ALA A 387 -12.48 0.85 24.95
CA ALA A 387 -13.74 0.10 24.97
C ALA A 387 -13.94 -0.65 26.30
N GLN A 388 -12.91 -1.33 26.82
CA GLN A 388 -12.96 -1.97 28.14
C GLN A 388 -13.27 -0.97 29.24
N GLN A 389 -12.61 0.20 29.25
CA GLN A 389 -12.85 1.25 30.22
C GLN A 389 -14.29 1.80 30.14
N ARG A 390 -14.77 2.10 28.93
CA ARG A 390 -16.13 2.66 28.70
C ARG A 390 -17.23 1.68 29.05
N LEU A 391 -17.01 0.39 28.82
CA LEU A 391 -17.98 -0.67 29.11
C LEU A 391 -17.90 -1.18 30.56
N GLY A 392 -16.84 -0.86 31.31
CA GLY A 392 -16.57 -1.44 32.63
C GLY A 392 -16.38 -2.96 32.55
N LYS A 393 -15.81 -3.47 31.45
CA LYS A 393 -15.60 -4.89 31.17
C LYS A 393 -14.12 -5.16 30.91
N THR A 394 -13.67 -6.36 31.25
CA THR A 394 -12.31 -6.82 30.98
C THR A 394 -12.34 -7.92 29.92
N PHE A 395 -11.50 -7.81 28.91
CA PHE A 395 -11.25 -8.84 27.91
C PHE A 395 -9.99 -9.59 28.33
N GLU A 396 -10.09 -10.90 28.48
CA GLU A 396 -8.92 -11.71 28.83
C GLU A 396 -7.88 -11.69 27.70
N HIS A 397 -8.37 -11.80 26.47
CA HIS A 397 -7.61 -11.63 25.24
C HIS A 397 -8.55 -11.29 24.10
N TYR A 398 -7.99 -10.83 22.99
CA TYR A 398 -8.76 -10.57 21.78
C TYR A 398 -7.91 -10.86 20.54
N PHE A 399 -8.60 -11.21 19.46
CA PHE A 399 -8.05 -11.36 18.13
C PHE A 399 -8.82 -10.45 17.18
N VAL A 400 -8.11 -9.77 16.30
CA VAL A 400 -8.71 -8.87 15.31
C VAL A 400 -8.23 -9.25 13.92
N HIS A 401 -9.16 -9.37 13.00
CA HIS A 401 -8.87 -9.61 11.59
C HIS A 401 -9.87 -8.86 10.69
N PRO A 402 -9.52 -8.53 9.43
CA PRO A 402 -10.50 -8.04 8.46
C PRO A 402 -11.38 -9.19 7.98
N SER A 403 -12.65 -8.93 7.69
CA SER A 403 -13.45 -9.84 6.85
C SER A 403 -13.22 -9.50 5.38
N GLU A 404 -13.11 -10.53 4.55
CA GLU A 404 -12.88 -10.41 3.10
C GLU A 404 -14.12 -10.80 2.28
N SER A 405 -15.32 -10.66 2.86
CA SER A 405 -16.58 -11.01 2.19
C SER A 405 -16.75 -10.21 0.90
N THR A 406 -17.10 -10.90 -0.18
CA THR A 406 -17.43 -10.28 -1.47
C THR A 406 -18.91 -9.88 -1.59
N ARG A 407 -19.75 -10.30 -0.63
CA ARG A 407 -21.20 -10.02 -0.62
C ARG A 407 -21.55 -8.84 0.26
N ASP A 408 -20.86 -8.71 1.40
CA ASP A 408 -21.04 -7.63 2.37
C ASP A 408 -19.85 -6.68 2.32
N LEU A 409 -20.02 -5.49 2.90
CA LEU A 409 -18.90 -4.59 3.12
C LEU A 409 -17.86 -5.28 4.02
N PRO A 410 -16.58 -5.22 3.67
CA PRO A 410 -15.54 -5.73 4.55
C PRO A 410 -15.58 -4.99 5.89
N ALA A 411 -15.27 -5.69 6.97
CA ALA A 411 -15.36 -5.15 8.32
C ALA A 411 -14.18 -5.62 9.18
N TYR A 412 -13.98 -4.99 10.31
CA TYR A 412 -13.07 -5.49 11.33
C TYR A 412 -13.82 -6.40 12.28
N ASN A 413 -13.33 -7.62 12.43
CA ASN A 413 -13.90 -8.64 13.30
C ASN A 413 -13.06 -8.76 14.56
N TRP A 414 -13.69 -8.61 15.74
CA TRP A 414 -13.11 -8.92 17.03
C TRP A 414 -13.61 -10.28 17.53
N THR A 415 -12.72 -11.22 17.80
CA THR A 415 -12.98 -12.41 18.60
C THR A 415 -12.44 -12.16 19.99
N ILE A 416 -13.30 -12.03 20.99
CA ILE A 416 -12.94 -11.62 22.35
C ILE A 416 -13.10 -12.82 23.29
N ILE A 417 -12.04 -13.14 24.02
CA ILE A 417 -12.04 -14.14 25.09
C ILE A 417 -12.45 -13.45 26.41
N CYS A 418 -13.49 -13.97 27.07
CA CYS A 418 -13.95 -13.47 28.36
C CYS A 418 -14.54 -14.59 29.23
N ASP A 419 -14.56 -14.37 30.55
CA ASP A 419 -14.99 -15.40 31.52
C ASP A 419 -16.50 -15.70 31.45
N SER A 420 -17.32 -14.72 31.09
CA SER A 420 -18.79 -14.84 31.06
C SER A 420 -19.35 -14.19 29.82
N PRO A 421 -19.25 -14.85 28.64
CA PRO A 421 -19.75 -14.29 27.38
C PRO A 421 -21.25 -13.94 27.44
N GLU A 422 -22.04 -14.76 28.13
CA GLU A 422 -23.48 -14.60 28.29
C GLU A 422 -23.88 -13.33 29.06
N SER A 423 -22.96 -12.77 29.84
CA SER A 423 -23.16 -11.51 30.58
C SER A 423 -22.82 -10.25 29.78
N MET A 424 -22.42 -10.41 28.54
CA MET A 424 -21.94 -9.33 27.67
C MET A 424 -22.76 -9.27 26.39
N ASP A 425 -22.94 -8.06 25.89
CA ASP A 425 -23.69 -7.79 24.65
C ASP A 425 -22.71 -7.54 23.49
N GLU A 426 -22.62 -8.50 22.55
CA GLU A 426 -21.78 -8.41 21.36
C GLU A 426 -22.06 -7.13 20.55
N SER A 427 -23.34 -6.78 20.38
CA SER A 427 -23.75 -5.62 19.59
C SER A 427 -23.32 -4.31 20.24
N LYS A 428 -23.43 -4.21 21.58
CA LYS A 428 -23.00 -3.03 22.34
C LYS A 428 -21.47 -2.86 22.30
N ILE A 429 -20.75 -3.98 22.39
CA ILE A 429 -19.28 -3.97 22.30
C ILE A 429 -18.87 -3.54 20.88
N ALA A 430 -19.47 -4.13 19.86
CA ALA A 430 -19.21 -3.81 18.46
C ALA A 430 -19.44 -2.33 18.16
N ALA A 431 -20.59 -1.77 18.58
CA ALA A 431 -20.88 -0.36 18.43
C ALA A 431 -19.85 0.54 19.15
N THR A 432 -19.47 0.17 20.37
CA THR A 432 -18.46 0.93 21.14
C THR A 432 -17.09 0.92 20.46
N LEU A 433 -16.66 -0.23 19.93
CA LEU A 433 -15.40 -0.35 19.19
C LEU A 433 -15.43 0.44 17.88
N ASP A 434 -16.53 0.38 17.13
CA ASP A 434 -16.69 1.14 15.87
C ASP A 434 -16.65 2.65 16.12
N GLU A 435 -17.40 3.15 17.12
CA GLU A 435 -17.36 4.57 17.53
C GLU A 435 -15.94 5.03 17.91
N LEU A 436 -15.24 4.21 18.67
CA LEU A 436 -13.87 4.53 19.09
C LEU A 436 -12.87 4.47 17.92
N LEU A 437 -13.02 3.54 16.98
CA LEU A 437 -12.22 3.53 15.75
C LEU A 437 -12.47 4.78 14.91
N ILE A 438 -13.72 5.19 14.75
CA ILE A 438 -14.10 6.41 14.05
C ILE A 438 -13.46 7.64 14.70
N ALA A 439 -13.40 7.68 16.03
CA ALA A 439 -12.80 8.79 16.77
C ALA A 439 -11.28 8.80 16.72
N GLU A 440 -10.64 7.64 16.91
CA GLU A 440 -9.20 7.50 17.10
C GLU A 440 -8.42 7.23 15.80
N ALA A 441 -9.10 6.81 14.71
CA ALA A 441 -8.49 6.40 13.43
C ALA A 441 -9.05 7.21 12.26
N PRO A 442 -8.46 8.37 11.91
CA PRO A 442 -8.97 9.22 10.83
C PRO A 442 -9.17 8.50 9.51
N ASP A 443 -8.18 7.69 9.08
CA ASP A 443 -8.26 6.95 7.82
C ASP A 443 -9.38 5.89 7.85
N TYR A 444 -9.58 5.20 8.98
CA TYR A 444 -10.72 4.30 9.18
C TYR A 444 -12.05 5.08 9.11
N ARG A 445 -12.13 6.23 9.80
CA ARG A 445 -13.33 7.08 9.75
C ARG A 445 -13.68 7.48 8.33
N ASP A 446 -12.68 7.90 7.54
CA ASP A 446 -12.91 8.36 6.17
C ASP A 446 -13.43 7.19 5.30
N CYS A 447 -12.81 6.00 5.38
CA CYS A 447 -13.30 4.81 4.68
C CYS A 447 -14.66 4.31 5.18
N ARG A 448 -14.94 4.44 6.50
CA ARG A 448 -16.16 3.94 7.16
C ARG A 448 -17.36 4.88 6.97
N ILE A 449 -17.14 6.18 7.13
CA ILE A 449 -18.22 7.19 7.15
C ILE A 449 -18.27 7.96 5.83
N SER A 450 -17.14 8.52 5.37
CA SER A 450 -17.13 9.39 4.20
C SER A 450 -17.30 8.60 2.89
N ASP A 451 -16.62 7.46 2.80
CA ASP A 451 -16.61 6.63 1.60
C ASP A 451 -17.58 5.43 1.67
N GLY A 452 -18.04 5.04 2.88
CA GLY A 452 -18.97 3.94 3.06
C GLY A 452 -18.46 2.59 2.55
N LEU A 453 -17.15 2.35 2.57
CA LEU A 453 -16.51 1.17 2.01
C LEU A 453 -16.13 0.10 3.06
N ILE A 454 -16.19 0.47 4.34
CA ILE A 454 -15.97 -0.45 5.46
C ILE A 454 -17.30 -0.56 6.23
N GLY A 455 -17.74 -1.79 6.52
CA GLY A 455 -18.89 -2.08 7.34
C GLY A 455 -18.61 -1.82 8.82
N PRO A 456 -19.65 -1.85 9.69
CA PRO A 456 -19.48 -1.72 11.12
C PRO A 456 -18.65 -2.87 11.69
N VAL A 457 -17.95 -2.59 12.79
CA VAL A 457 -17.22 -3.62 13.55
C VAL A 457 -18.15 -4.79 13.90
N LYS A 458 -17.64 -6.01 13.77
CA LYS A 458 -18.30 -7.23 14.21
C LYS A 458 -17.58 -7.81 15.41
N VAL A 459 -18.33 -8.41 16.35
CA VAL A 459 -17.78 -9.01 17.55
C VAL A 459 -18.31 -10.42 17.72
N GLN A 460 -17.45 -11.32 18.11
CA GLN A 460 -17.78 -12.65 18.62
C GLN A 460 -17.17 -12.81 20.01
N LEU A 461 -17.99 -13.18 20.98
CA LEU A 461 -17.54 -13.53 22.32
C LEU A 461 -17.31 -15.04 22.41
N ILE A 462 -16.19 -15.44 22.97
CA ILE A 462 -15.89 -16.84 23.26
C ILE A 462 -15.51 -17.01 24.73
N PRO A 463 -15.87 -18.15 25.36
CA PRO A 463 -15.56 -18.37 26.77
C PRO A 463 -14.04 -18.46 26.98
N SER A 464 -13.60 -18.06 28.17
CA SER A 464 -12.23 -18.28 28.63
C SER A 464 -11.89 -19.78 28.55
N ALA A 465 -10.89 -20.08 27.74
CA ALA A 465 -10.47 -21.45 27.49
C ALA A 465 -8.96 -21.57 27.69
N ALA A 466 -8.54 -21.95 28.86
CA ALA A 466 -7.14 -22.32 29.12
C ALA A 466 -6.63 -23.33 28.07
N GLN A 467 -7.51 -24.22 27.61
CA GLN A 467 -7.23 -25.21 26.58
C GLN A 467 -6.97 -24.55 25.20
N LEU A 468 -7.64 -23.45 24.84
CA LEU A 468 -7.38 -22.72 23.59
C LEU A 468 -5.97 -22.13 23.62
N LYS A 469 -5.58 -21.52 24.73
CA LYS A 469 -4.20 -21.02 24.93
C LYS A 469 -3.17 -22.14 24.84
N ALA A 470 -3.43 -23.27 25.52
CA ALA A 470 -2.56 -24.45 25.49
C ALA A 470 -2.43 -25.00 24.05
N ASN A 471 -3.53 -25.09 23.30
CA ASN A 471 -3.52 -25.57 21.91
C ASN A 471 -2.79 -24.62 20.96
N LEU A 472 -2.92 -23.32 21.16
CA LEU A 472 -2.17 -22.32 20.38
C LEU A 472 -0.67 -22.38 20.66
N LEU A 473 -0.29 -22.62 21.92
CA LEU A 473 1.11 -22.83 22.32
C LEU A 473 1.64 -24.13 21.71
N ASP A 474 0.87 -25.21 21.76
CA ASP A 474 1.25 -26.52 21.25
C ASP A 474 1.47 -26.52 19.72
N LEU A 475 0.59 -25.89 18.97
CA LEU A 475 0.73 -25.70 17.52
C LEU A 475 1.96 -24.89 17.09
N ASN A 476 2.53 -24.13 18.03
CA ASN A 476 3.70 -23.28 17.81
C ASN A 476 4.97 -23.79 18.52
N GLN A 477 4.99 -25.03 19.01
CA GLN A 477 6.16 -25.64 19.63
C GLN A 477 7.39 -25.56 18.72
N GLY A 478 8.50 -25.07 19.30
CA GLY A 478 9.78 -24.88 18.59
C GLY A 478 10.10 -23.44 18.19
N LYS A 479 9.20 -22.46 18.41
CA LYS A 479 9.43 -21.04 18.06
C LYS A 479 9.82 -20.14 19.24
N GLY A 480 10.38 -20.66 20.32
CA GLY A 480 10.78 -19.86 21.49
C GLY A 480 9.60 -19.39 22.34
N GLN A 481 9.71 -18.25 23.05
CA GLN A 481 8.60 -17.67 23.81
C GLN A 481 7.50 -17.19 22.85
N TYR A 482 6.41 -17.94 22.74
CA TYR A 482 5.25 -17.58 21.95
C TYR A 482 4.42 -16.52 22.67
N LYS A 483 4.39 -15.30 22.10
CA LYS A 483 3.39 -14.29 22.47
C LYS A 483 2.17 -14.47 21.58
N MET A 484 0.98 -14.61 22.17
CA MET A 484 -0.25 -14.69 21.38
C MET A 484 -0.41 -13.44 20.54
N LYS A 485 -0.53 -13.64 19.22
CA LYS A 485 -0.76 -12.57 18.25
C LYS A 485 -2.20 -12.11 18.37
N SER A 486 -2.43 -10.81 18.51
CA SER A 486 -3.78 -10.24 18.63
C SER A 486 -4.34 -9.73 17.30
N ILE A 487 -3.51 -9.48 16.31
CA ILE A 487 -3.93 -8.86 15.04
C ILE A 487 -3.46 -9.71 13.87
N TYR A 488 -4.38 -9.98 12.94
CA TYR A 488 -4.14 -10.73 11.72
C TYR A 488 -4.41 -9.82 10.50
N ARG A 489 -3.56 -9.92 9.49
CA ARG A 489 -3.60 -9.05 8.30
C ARG A 489 -4.72 -9.43 7.32
N SER A 490 -5.15 -10.68 7.37
CA SER A 490 -6.19 -11.24 6.52
C SER A 490 -7.02 -12.28 7.25
N GLU A 491 -8.19 -12.60 6.70
CA GLU A 491 -9.06 -13.69 7.13
C GLU A 491 -8.35 -15.05 7.03
N ASP A 492 -7.60 -15.28 5.94
CA ASP A 492 -6.82 -16.50 5.74
C ASP A 492 -5.75 -16.69 6.84
N GLU A 493 -5.04 -15.63 7.21
CA GLU A 493 -4.04 -15.69 8.27
C GLU A 493 -4.67 -16.02 9.62
N PHE A 494 -5.81 -15.42 9.95
CA PHE A 494 -6.59 -15.70 11.15
C PHE A 494 -7.09 -17.15 11.17
N THR A 495 -7.71 -17.58 10.07
CA THR A 495 -8.25 -18.94 9.92
C THR A 495 -7.16 -20.00 10.06
N ALA A 496 -6.02 -19.83 9.39
CA ALA A 496 -4.91 -20.77 9.50
C ALA A 496 -4.34 -20.85 10.92
N ALA A 497 -4.30 -19.73 11.65
CA ALA A 497 -3.72 -19.68 12.98
C ALA A 497 -4.67 -20.19 14.08
N LEU A 498 -5.97 -19.80 14.05
CA LEU A 498 -6.87 -20.02 15.17
C LEU A 498 -7.84 -21.19 14.98
N ILE A 499 -8.35 -21.45 13.78
CA ILE A 499 -9.37 -22.48 13.54
C ILE A 499 -8.92 -23.88 14.03
N PRO A 500 -7.67 -24.34 13.74
CA PRO A 500 -7.23 -25.65 14.22
C PRO A 500 -7.22 -25.76 15.75
N ALA A 501 -6.82 -24.69 16.46
CA ALA A 501 -6.80 -24.66 17.91
C ALA A 501 -8.20 -24.61 18.52
N ALA A 502 -9.08 -23.79 17.94
CA ALA A 502 -10.48 -23.63 18.37
C ALA A 502 -11.28 -24.94 18.20
N LYS A 503 -11.13 -25.61 17.05
CA LYS A 503 -11.77 -26.92 16.79
C LYS A 503 -11.40 -27.99 17.82
N ARG A 504 -10.15 -28.01 18.27
CA ARG A 504 -9.72 -28.94 19.35
C ARG A 504 -10.40 -28.67 20.69
N CYS A 505 -10.96 -27.47 20.87
CA CYS A 505 -11.69 -27.07 22.07
C CYS A 505 -13.20 -27.13 21.90
N GLY A 506 -13.71 -27.52 20.73
CA GLY A 506 -15.13 -27.45 20.41
C GLY A 506 -15.68 -26.00 20.28
N ILE A 507 -14.79 -25.03 20.05
CA ILE A 507 -15.15 -23.63 19.85
C ILE A 507 -15.35 -23.37 18.35
N GLU A 508 -16.53 -22.84 17.99
CA GLU A 508 -16.84 -22.40 16.64
C GLU A 508 -16.49 -20.91 16.50
N LEU A 509 -15.55 -20.61 15.59
CA LEU A 509 -15.19 -19.23 15.23
C LEU A 509 -15.97 -18.79 14.00
N ARG A 510 -16.56 -17.59 14.08
CA ARG A 510 -17.17 -16.90 12.93
C ARG A 510 -16.03 -16.23 12.14
N VAL A 511 -15.94 -16.53 10.86
CA VAL A 511 -14.95 -15.99 9.93
C VAL A 511 -15.65 -15.18 8.86
#